data_7f2a2c0d0bfcc0c9ca3e31ef88db6502
#
_entry.id   7f2a2c0d0bfcc0c9ca3e31ef88db6502
#
_cell.length_a   1.000
_cell.length_b   1.000
_cell.length_c   1.000
_cell.angle_alpha   90.00
_cell.angle_beta   90.00
_cell.angle_gamma   90.00
#
_symmetry.space_group_name_H-M   'P 1'
#
loop_
_entity.id
_entity.type
_entity.pdbx_description
1 polymer ?
#
loop_
_entity_poly.entity_id
_entity_poly.type
_entity_poly.pdbx_seq_one_letter_code
_entity_poly.pdbx_strand_id
1 'polypeptide(L)'
;MAQRDEPFAVFVFGMRLNSVRGLPRWLWGLRVLRAVEADLRAHPERGFLAGRVYRTGRTLVAVQYWASFETLDAWARDHALPHRPSWQRYLREALADPSVGLWHETYLAAPGTWEGVYMNMPPWGLGAGADLIEMQATKGSARARLREQRKRSSRPPETP
;
A
#
# COMPACT_ATOMS: atom_id res chain seq x y z
N MET A 1 -4.20 2.68 17.76
CA MET A 1 -4.86 1.76 16.82
C MET A 1 -5.27 2.57 15.59
N ALA A 2 -5.04 2.07 14.38
CA ALA A 2 -5.55 2.74 13.18
C ALA A 2 -7.08 2.62 13.13
N GLN A 3 -7.74 3.69 12.72
CA GLN A 3 -9.17 3.76 12.50
C GLN A 3 -9.45 4.29 11.11
N ARG A 4 -10.34 3.61 10.40
CA ARG A 4 -10.90 4.04 9.12
C ARG A 4 -12.25 3.37 8.94
N ASP A 5 -13.27 4.17 8.66
CA ASP A 5 -14.66 3.69 8.56
C ASP A 5 -15.05 3.42 7.09
N GLU A 6 -14.26 3.89 6.12
CA GLU A 6 -14.45 3.56 4.71
C GLU A 6 -13.59 2.34 4.30
N PRO A 7 -14.04 1.59 3.28
CA PRO A 7 -13.22 0.60 2.61
C PRO A 7 -11.94 1.21 2.03
N PHE A 8 -10.93 0.38 1.81
CA PHE A 8 -9.69 0.79 1.16
C PHE A 8 -9.05 -0.39 0.41
N ALA A 9 -8.10 -0.09 -0.46
CA ALA A 9 -7.31 -1.11 -1.14
C ALA A 9 -5.88 -1.16 -0.59
N VAL A 10 -5.34 -2.37 -0.45
CA VAL A 10 -3.92 -2.62 -0.19
C VAL A 10 -3.31 -3.19 -1.45
N PHE A 11 -2.30 -2.53 -1.97
CA PHE A 11 -1.53 -2.97 -3.11
C PHE A 11 -0.13 -3.35 -2.67
N VAL A 12 0.20 -4.61 -2.84
CA VAL A 12 1.53 -5.15 -2.57
C VAL A 12 2.19 -5.44 -3.91
N PHE A 13 3.32 -4.83 -4.13
CA PHE A 13 4.12 -5.02 -5.33
C PHE A 13 5.54 -5.41 -4.96
N GLY A 14 6.12 -6.35 -5.67
CA GLY A 14 7.47 -6.78 -5.34
C GLY A 14 8.31 -7.11 -6.56
N MET A 15 9.62 -7.02 -6.33
CA MET A 15 10.66 -7.29 -7.31
C MET A 15 11.79 -8.07 -6.66
N ARG A 16 12.21 -9.17 -7.28
CA ARG A 16 13.29 -10.01 -6.78
C ARG A 16 14.44 -10.10 -7.78
N LEU A 17 15.65 -9.95 -7.30
CA LEU A 17 16.86 -10.27 -8.05
C LEU A 17 17.09 -11.79 -8.05
N ASN A 18 16.88 -12.44 -9.19
CA ASN A 18 17.03 -13.88 -9.34
C ASN A 18 18.48 -14.26 -9.68
N SER A 19 19.19 -13.41 -10.46
CA SER A 19 20.59 -13.60 -10.76
C SER A 19 21.37 -12.28 -10.74
N VAL A 20 22.67 -12.35 -10.56
CA VAL A 20 23.57 -11.17 -10.53
C VAL A 20 23.52 -10.35 -11.82
N ARG A 21 23.21 -10.97 -12.96
CA ARG A 21 23.05 -10.28 -14.24
C ARG A 21 21.90 -9.25 -14.22
N GLY A 22 20.88 -9.47 -13.38
CA GLY A 22 19.76 -8.56 -13.20
C GLY A 22 20.05 -7.36 -12.28
N LEU A 23 21.24 -7.28 -11.67
CA LEU A 23 21.55 -6.26 -10.67
C LEU A 23 21.35 -4.81 -11.18
N PRO A 24 21.80 -4.44 -12.39
CA PRO A 24 21.58 -3.08 -12.89
C PRO A 24 20.08 -2.73 -13.01
N ARG A 25 19.26 -3.67 -13.51
CA ARG A 25 17.81 -3.52 -13.64
C ARG A 25 17.14 -3.45 -12.27
N TRP A 26 17.57 -4.28 -11.34
CA TRP A 26 17.05 -4.29 -9.98
C TRP A 26 17.33 -2.96 -9.25
N LEU A 27 18.56 -2.41 -9.38
CA LEU A 27 18.92 -1.09 -8.84
C LEU A 27 18.12 0.04 -9.49
N TRP A 28 17.91 -0.03 -10.80
CA TRP A 28 17.06 0.93 -11.49
C TRP A 28 15.62 0.85 -11.01
N GLY A 29 15.06 -0.35 -10.85
CA GLY A 29 13.72 -0.56 -10.29
C GLY A 29 13.57 0.00 -8.88
N LEU A 30 14.59 -0.11 -8.02
CA LEU A 30 14.58 0.53 -6.70
C LEU A 30 14.46 2.05 -6.81
N ARG A 31 15.16 2.68 -7.76
CA ARG A 31 15.06 4.12 -8.00
C ARG A 31 13.66 4.51 -8.49
N VAL A 32 13.10 3.73 -9.41
CA VAL A 32 11.73 3.96 -9.91
C VAL A 32 10.71 3.84 -8.80
N LEU A 33 10.78 2.79 -7.98
CA LEU A 33 9.85 2.60 -6.85
C LEU A 33 9.90 3.76 -5.84
N ARG A 34 11.10 4.25 -5.54
CA ARG A 34 11.27 5.41 -4.64
C ARG A 34 10.74 6.70 -5.25
N ALA A 35 10.95 6.90 -6.55
CA ALA A 35 10.41 8.07 -7.25
C ALA A 35 8.88 8.04 -7.30
N VAL A 36 8.29 6.87 -7.55
CA VAL A 36 6.85 6.66 -7.50
C VAL A 36 6.30 6.92 -6.09
N GLU A 37 6.96 6.40 -5.05
CA GLU A 37 6.54 6.66 -3.67
C GLU A 37 6.59 8.16 -3.33
N ALA A 38 7.62 8.87 -3.77
CA ALA A 38 7.75 10.31 -3.56
C ALA A 38 6.66 11.10 -4.30
N ASP A 39 6.39 10.75 -5.57
CA ASP A 39 5.33 11.37 -6.38
C ASP A 39 3.94 11.15 -5.76
N LEU A 40 3.64 9.94 -5.30
CA LEU A 40 2.37 9.63 -4.66
C LEU A 40 2.17 10.40 -3.35
N ARG A 41 3.23 10.59 -2.57
CA ARG A 41 3.17 11.40 -1.34
C ARG A 41 2.96 12.88 -1.61
N ALA A 42 3.46 13.38 -2.74
CA ALA A 42 3.27 14.76 -3.16
C ALA A 42 1.86 15.02 -3.71
N HIS A 43 1.09 13.98 -4.06
CA HIS A 43 -0.22 14.07 -4.69
C HIS A 43 -1.27 13.21 -3.97
N PRO A 44 -1.61 13.52 -2.71
CA PRO A 44 -2.58 12.76 -1.92
C PRO A 44 -3.99 12.78 -2.54
N GLU A 45 -4.32 13.77 -3.35
CA GLU A 45 -5.58 13.87 -4.08
C GLU A 45 -5.83 12.70 -5.05
N ARG A 46 -4.80 11.95 -5.41
CA ARG A 46 -4.92 10.73 -6.22
C ARG A 46 -5.46 9.53 -5.44
N GLY A 47 -5.76 9.70 -4.16
CA GLY A 47 -6.29 8.65 -3.30
C GLY A 47 -5.22 7.75 -2.67
N PHE A 48 -3.95 8.10 -2.77
CA PHE A 48 -2.89 7.42 -2.04
C PHE A 48 -2.93 7.81 -0.56
N LEU A 49 -3.12 6.83 0.33
CA LEU A 49 -3.20 7.05 1.77
C LEU A 49 -1.83 6.97 2.44
N ALA A 50 -1.10 5.91 2.14
CA ALA A 50 0.22 5.66 2.69
C ALA A 50 0.94 4.57 1.91
N GLY A 51 2.24 4.48 2.06
CA GLY A 51 3.00 3.37 1.50
C GLY A 51 4.48 3.50 1.79
N ARG A 52 5.19 2.39 1.60
CA ARG A 52 6.63 2.35 1.75
C ARG A 52 7.25 1.22 0.95
N VAL A 53 8.46 1.48 0.47
CA VAL A 53 9.32 0.47 -0.17
C VAL A 53 10.26 -0.11 0.87
N TYR A 54 10.26 -1.43 0.99
CA TYR A 54 11.13 -2.20 1.86
C TYR A 54 12.14 -3.00 1.03
N ARG A 55 13.29 -3.26 1.61
CA ARG A 55 14.26 -4.20 1.08
C ARG A 55 14.48 -5.34 2.06
N THR A 56 14.34 -6.55 1.58
CA THR A 56 14.69 -7.77 2.32
C THR A 56 15.60 -8.65 1.45
N GLY A 57 16.90 -8.67 1.78
CA GLY A 57 17.90 -9.38 0.98
C GLY A 57 17.91 -8.91 -0.49
N ARG A 58 17.54 -9.82 -1.40
CA ARG A 58 17.46 -9.60 -2.85
C ARG A 58 16.07 -9.17 -3.34
N THR A 59 15.14 -8.93 -2.41
CA THR A 59 13.75 -8.59 -2.73
C THR A 59 13.44 -7.16 -2.30
N LEU A 60 12.75 -6.42 -3.17
CA LEU A 60 12.09 -5.16 -2.84
C LEU A 60 10.59 -5.42 -2.75
N VAL A 61 9.95 -4.84 -1.76
CA VAL A 61 8.50 -4.92 -1.56
C VAL A 61 7.99 -3.50 -1.34
N ALA A 62 7.06 -3.06 -2.16
CA ALA A 62 6.27 -1.86 -1.91
C ALA A 62 4.91 -2.29 -1.34
N VAL A 63 4.53 -1.72 -0.22
CA VAL A 63 3.19 -1.87 0.36
C VAL A 63 2.53 -0.50 0.30
N GLN A 64 1.39 -0.42 -0.36
CA GLN A 64 0.65 0.83 -0.58
C GLN A 64 -0.78 0.68 -0.11
N TYR A 65 -1.32 1.74 0.46
CA TYR A 65 -2.70 1.84 0.92
C TYR A 65 -3.40 2.94 0.10
N TRP A 66 -4.56 2.63 -0.43
CA TRP A 66 -5.30 3.47 -1.35
C TRP A 66 -6.73 3.68 -0.86
N ALA A 67 -7.28 4.86 -1.08
CA ALA A 67 -8.63 5.22 -0.65
C ALA A 67 -9.69 4.25 -1.18
N SER A 68 -9.50 3.72 -2.39
CA SER A 68 -10.32 2.65 -2.98
C SER A 68 -9.55 1.90 -4.07
N PHE A 69 -10.14 0.82 -4.59
CA PHE A 69 -9.62 0.13 -5.77
C PHE A 69 -9.67 1.02 -7.01
N GLU A 70 -10.72 1.82 -7.15
CA GLU A 70 -10.93 2.72 -8.30
C GLU A 70 -9.83 3.77 -8.38
N THR A 71 -9.40 4.34 -7.25
CA THR A 71 -8.29 5.30 -7.22
C THR A 71 -6.96 4.66 -7.57
N LEU A 72 -6.70 3.45 -7.09
CA LEU A 72 -5.53 2.65 -7.48
C LEU A 72 -5.54 2.34 -8.99
N ASP A 73 -6.67 1.86 -9.52
CA ASP A 73 -6.83 1.48 -10.93
C ASP A 73 -6.70 2.70 -11.84
N ALA A 74 -7.32 3.83 -11.49
CA ALA A 74 -7.18 5.08 -12.21
C ALA A 74 -5.71 5.53 -12.29
N TRP A 75 -5.00 5.53 -11.15
CA TRP A 75 -3.58 5.84 -11.12
C TRP A 75 -2.73 4.85 -11.95
N ALA A 76 -3.02 3.56 -11.84
CA ALA A 76 -2.26 2.54 -12.56
C ALA A 76 -2.44 2.63 -14.08
N ARG A 77 -3.58 3.14 -14.56
CA ARG A 77 -3.92 3.33 -15.99
C ARG A 77 -3.56 4.70 -16.54
N ASP A 78 -3.29 5.67 -15.69
CA ASP A 78 -3.02 7.04 -16.15
C ASP A 78 -1.74 7.10 -16.98
N HIS A 79 -1.90 7.35 -18.27
CA HIS A 79 -0.81 7.45 -19.25
C HIS A 79 -0.03 8.77 -19.16
N ALA A 80 -0.56 9.79 -18.53
CA ALA A 80 0.07 11.09 -18.39
C ALA A 80 1.12 11.13 -17.27
N LEU A 81 1.14 10.13 -16.39
CA LEU A 81 2.05 10.10 -15.23
C LEU A 81 3.51 9.80 -15.64
N PRO A 82 4.47 10.55 -15.10
CA PRO A 82 5.89 10.48 -15.52
C PRO A 82 6.52 9.09 -15.35
N HIS A 83 6.04 8.30 -14.40
CA HIS A 83 6.58 6.97 -14.14
C HIS A 83 6.11 5.90 -15.13
N ARG A 84 5.03 6.14 -15.88
CA ARG A 84 4.38 5.16 -16.75
C ARG A 84 5.29 4.62 -17.87
N PRO A 85 6.01 5.45 -18.64
CA PRO A 85 6.92 4.95 -19.67
C PRO A 85 8.02 4.07 -19.09
N SER A 86 8.59 4.47 -17.94
CA SER A 86 9.61 3.70 -17.23
C SER A 86 9.07 2.36 -16.74
N TRP A 87 7.83 2.34 -16.23
CA TRP A 87 7.16 1.14 -15.77
C TRP A 87 6.84 0.16 -16.90
N GLN A 88 6.31 0.64 -18.02
CA GLN A 88 6.03 -0.19 -19.19
C GLN A 88 7.31 -0.78 -19.80
N ARG A 89 8.37 0.02 -19.88
CA ARG A 89 9.68 -0.47 -20.30
C ARG A 89 10.16 -1.55 -19.36
N TYR A 90 10.08 -1.30 -18.06
CA TYR A 90 10.50 -2.24 -17.03
C TYR A 90 9.77 -3.58 -17.13
N LEU A 91 8.44 -3.56 -17.31
CA LEU A 91 7.64 -4.78 -17.48
C LEU A 91 8.06 -5.58 -18.72
N ARG A 92 8.24 -4.92 -19.87
CA ARG A 92 8.69 -5.60 -21.09
C ARG A 92 10.06 -6.26 -20.90
N GLU A 93 10.98 -5.55 -20.29
CA GLU A 93 12.34 -6.07 -20.05
C GLU A 93 12.35 -7.20 -19.01
N ALA A 94 11.50 -7.13 -17.98
CA ALA A 94 11.39 -8.19 -16.98
C ALA A 94 10.75 -9.48 -17.53
N LEU A 95 9.81 -9.36 -18.46
CA LEU A 95 9.23 -10.52 -19.15
C LEU A 95 10.22 -11.20 -20.10
N ALA A 96 11.14 -10.43 -20.71
CA ALA A 96 12.15 -10.94 -21.63
C ALA A 96 13.36 -11.59 -20.94
N ASP A 97 13.60 -11.26 -19.66
CA ASP A 97 14.80 -11.72 -18.94
C ASP A 97 14.46 -12.13 -17.50
N PRO A 98 14.51 -13.43 -17.17
CA PRO A 98 14.16 -13.96 -15.85
C PRO A 98 15.16 -13.60 -14.74
N SER A 99 16.19 -12.81 -15.01
CA SER A 99 17.17 -12.36 -14.00
C SER A 99 16.54 -11.51 -12.90
N VAL A 100 15.34 -10.92 -13.15
CA VAL A 100 14.52 -10.20 -12.19
C VAL A 100 13.08 -10.72 -12.28
N GLY A 101 12.52 -11.12 -11.14
CA GLY A 101 11.12 -11.51 -11.02
C GLY A 101 10.26 -10.37 -10.49
N LEU A 102 8.99 -10.33 -10.90
CA LEU A 102 7.97 -9.39 -10.45
C LEU A 102 6.73 -10.12 -9.96
N TRP A 103 6.06 -9.55 -8.96
CA TRP A 103 4.70 -9.95 -8.58
C TRP A 103 3.92 -8.76 -8.04
N HIS A 104 2.62 -8.86 -8.03
CA HIS A 104 1.76 -7.96 -7.29
C HIS A 104 0.52 -8.68 -6.78
N GLU A 105 -0.05 -8.11 -5.72
CA GLU A 105 -1.29 -8.57 -5.11
C GLU A 105 -2.13 -7.34 -4.74
N THR A 106 -3.44 -7.44 -4.86
CA THR A 106 -4.37 -6.40 -4.46
C THR A 106 -5.39 -6.98 -3.50
N TYR A 107 -5.54 -6.37 -2.35
CA TYR A 107 -6.51 -6.77 -1.34
C TYR A 107 -7.50 -5.63 -1.11
N LEU A 108 -8.78 -5.97 -1.04
CA LEU A 108 -9.84 -5.02 -0.67
C LEU A 108 -10.17 -5.23 0.80
N ALA A 109 -10.07 -4.17 1.58
CA ALA A 109 -10.31 -4.17 3.01
C ALA A 109 -11.58 -3.36 3.32
N ALA A 110 -12.50 -3.97 4.04
CA ALA A 110 -13.72 -3.32 4.52
C ALA A 110 -13.69 -3.23 6.06
N PRO A 111 -14.42 -2.28 6.67
CA PRO A 111 -14.53 -2.20 8.11
C PRO A 111 -14.91 -3.55 8.75
N GLY A 112 -14.17 -3.93 9.79
CA GLY A 112 -14.35 -5.23 10.46
C GLY A 112 -13.71 -6.42 9.77
N THR A 113 -12.91 -6.23 8.71
CA THR A 113 -12.09 -7.28 8.09
C THR A 113 -10.60 -7.08 8.31
N TRP A 114 -10.18 -5.97 8.89
CA TRP A 114 -8.79 -5.61 9.15
C TRP A 114 -8.64 -4.94 10.53
N GLU A 115 -7.45 -4.95 11.06
CA GLU A 115 -7.07 -4.15 12.22
C GLU A 115 -5.64 -3.65 12.11
N GLY A 116 -5.34 -2.50 12.71
CA GLY A 116 -3.98 -1.97 12.83
C GLY A 116 -3.71 -1.55 14.28
N VAL A 117 -2.75 -2.20 14.93
CA VAL A 117 -2.34 -1.91 16.30
C VAL A 117 -0.91 -1.38 16.31
N TYR A 118 -0.69 -0.27 16.98
CA TYR A 118 0.61 0.39 17.10
C TYR A 118 0.93 0.57 18.58
N MET A 119 2.03 -0.01 19.03
CA MET A 119 2.54 0.13 20.40
C MET A 119 3.99 0.59 20.33
N ASN A 120 4.29 1.75 20.89
CA ASN A 120 5.63 2.34 20.88
C ASN A 120 6.21 2.49 19.45
N MET A 121 5.34 2.68 18.46
CA MET A 121 5.67 2.84 17.06
C MET A 121 5.19 4.20 16.56
N PRO A 122 6.01 4.89 15.75
CA PRO A 122 5.49 6.03 14.99
C PRO A 122 4.40 5.57 14.02
N PRO A 123 3.60 6.50 13.44
CA PRO A 123 2.65 6.18 12.38
C PRO A 123 3.35 5.41 11.26
N TRP A 124 2.88 4.18 10.99
CA TRP A 124 3.51 3.26 10.05
C TRP A 124 2.46 2.49 9.25
N GLY A 125 2.78 2.13 8.00
CA GLY A 125 1.84 1.43 7.14
C GLY A 125 0.54 2.20 6.99
N LEU A 126 -0.61 1.55 7.17
CA LEU A 126 -1.91 2.21 7.15
C LEU A 126 -2.02 3.35 8.18
N GLY A 127 -1.40 3.21 9.35
CA GLY A 127 -1.42 4.25 10.39
C GLY A 127 -0.74 5.56 10.00
N ALA A 128 0.00 5.60 8.90
CA ALA A 128 0.54 6.85 8.35
C ALA A 128 -0.46 7.61 7.46
N GLY A 129 -1.58 6.97 7.08
CA GLY A 129 -2.62 7.55 6.23
C GLY A 129 -4.03 7.34 6.78
N ALA A 130 -4.17 6.99 8.06
CA ALA A 130 -5.44 6.82 8.76
C ALA A 130 -5.37 7.51 10.13
N ASP A 131 -6.54 7.76 10.71
CA ASP A 131 -6.60 8.30 12.06
C ASP A 131 -6.04 7.29 13.06
N LEU A 132 -5.20 7.78 13.97
CA LEU A 132 -4.68 6.98 15.08
C LEU A 132 -5.44 7.32 16.35
N ILE A 133 -6.17 6.36 16.87
CA ILE A 133 -6.85 6.48 18.15
C ILE A 133 -6.10 5.72 19.25
N GLU A 134 -6.20 6.22 20.47
CA GLU A 134 -5.62 5.57 21.64
C GLU A 134 -6.25 4.19 21.86
N MET A 135 -5.43 3.19 22.10
CA MET A 135 -5.90 1.84 22.37
C MET A 135 -6.33 1.76 23.84
N GLN A 136 -7.62 1.70 24.07
CA GLN A 136 -8.12 1.39 25.41
C GLN A 136 -7.74 -0.04 25.80
N ALA A 137 -7.01 -0.20 26.90
CA ALA A 137 -6.53 -1.49 27.39
C ALA A 137 -7.64 -2.56 27.58
N THR A 138 -8.90 -2.14 27.70
CA THR A 138 -10.08 -2.98 27.89
C THR A 138 -10.63 -3.63 26.61
N LYS A 139 -10.16 -3.25 25.42
CA LYS A 139 -10.63 -3.85 24.16
C LYS A 139 -9.76 -5.05 23.74
N GLY A 140 -9.72 -6.03 24.59
CA GLY A 140 -8.88 -7.21 24.71
C GLY A 140 -8.46 -7.98 23.47
N SER A 141 -9.31 -8.36 22.52
CA SER A 141 -8.94 -9.25 21.41
C SER A 141 -9.14 -8.63 20.03
N ALA A 142 -8.38 -9.09 19.03
CA ALA A 142 -8.55 -8.73 17.63
C ALA A 142 -10.02 -8.88 17.17
N ARG A 143 -10.64 -9.98 17.58
CA ARG A 143 -12.07 -10.28 17.29
C ARG A 143 -13.02 -9.22 17.87
N ALA A 144 -12.75 -8.72 19.06
CA ALA A 144 -13.56 -7.67 19.69
C ALA A 144 -13.41 -6.34 18.92
N ARG A 145 -12.20 -5.98 18.53
CA ARG A 145 -11.91 -4.76 17.74
C ARG A 145 -12.56 -4.79 16.36
N LEU A 146 -12.49 -5.93 15.66
CA LEU A 146 -13.16 -6.12 14.37
C LEU A 146 -14.69 -6.01 14.47
N ARG A 147 -15.29 -6.57 15.53
CA ARG A 147 -16.73 -6.41 15.78
C ARG A 147 -17.12 -4.96 16.02
N GLU A 148 -16.31 -4.23 16.74
CA GLU A 148 -16.56 -2.82 17.02
C GLU A 148 -16.46 -1.96 15.76
N GLN A 149 -15.50 -2.22 14.89
CA GLN A 149 -15.40 -1.57 13.57
C GLN A 149 -16.66 -1.79 12.74
N ARG A 150 -17.14 -3.04 12.66
CA ARG A 150 -18.39 -3.37 11.94
C ARG A 150 -19.58 -2.58 12.45
N LYS A 151 -19.73 -2.49 13.79
CA LYS A 151 -20.83 -1.76 14.43
C LYS A 151 -20.79 -0.27 14.10
N ARG A 152 -19.58 0.33 14.07
CA ARG A 152 -19.44 1.76 13.74
C ARG A 152 -19.79 2.04 12.30
N SER A 153 -19.27 1.26 11.36
CA SER A 153 -19.53 1.46 9.93
C SER A 153 -20.97 1.17 9.50
N SER A 154 -21.72 0.40 10.32
CA SER A 154 -23.16 0.15 10.09
C SER A 154 -24.07 1.19 10.74
N ARG A 155 -23.54 2.16 11.49
CA ARG A 155 -24.34 3.22 12.12
C ARG A 155 -24.67 4.27 11.06
N PRO A 156 -25.95 4.69 10.92
CA PRO A 156 -26.27 5.81 10.05
C PRO A 156 -25.49 7.06 10.47
N PRO A 157 -25.11 7.94 9.53
CA PRO A 157 -24.50 9.21 9.88
C PRO A 157 -25.44 9.96 10.83
N GLU A 158 -24.92 10.42 11.97
CA GLU A 158 -25.67 11.27 12.88
C GLU A 158 -26.02 12.54 12.11
N THR A 159 -27.31 12.72 11.85
CA THR A 159 -27.82 13.95 11.21
C THR A 159 -27.58 15.10 12.17
N PRO A 160 -26.96 16.21 11.72
CA PRO A 160 -26.73 17.40 12.56
C PRO A 160 -28.02 18.08 13.00
#